data_33d833341881588e95de40963719e29d
#
_entry.id   33d833341881588e95de40963719e29d
#
_cell.length_a   1.000
_cell.length_b   1.000
_cell.length_c   1.000
_cell.angle_alpha   90.00
_cell.angle_beta   90.00
_cell.angle_gamma   90.00
#
_symmetry.space_group_name_H-M   'P 1'
#
loop_
_entity.id
_entity.type
_entity.pdbx_description
1 polymer ?
#
loop_
_entity_poly.entity_id
_entity_poly.type
_entity_poly.pdbx_seq_one_letter_code
_entity_poly.pdbx_strand_id
1 'polypeptide(L)'
;MNKSSIINHPSSIRRGFTLIELMIVVVILGLLATMVMPKILDKPEQARRTKAKVDLRSIESALALFKTDTGRFPTTSEGLQALVANPGLRGYGQDGYLERVPLDPWGNKYIYLSPGVHSKDYDLVSYGKDGEQGGTGDGADIESWNLDGA
;
A
#
# COMPACT_ATOMS: atom_id res chain seq x y z
N MET A 1 -41.53 33.89 67.98
CA MET A 1 -42.24 33.43 66.82
C MET A 1 -41.19 33.13 65.71
N ASN A 2 -40.84 31.89 65.56
CA ASN A 2 -39.78 31.50 64.67
C ASN A 2 -40.42 30.72 63.52
N LYS A 3 -40.43 31.28 62.27
CA LYS A 3 -40.95 30.60 61.06
C LYS A 3 -39.79 29.90 60.41
N SER A 4 -39.72 28.60 60.57
CA SER A 4 -38.83 27.73 59.77
C SER A 4 -39.33 27.60 58.32
N SER A 5 -38.61 28.19 57.38
CA SER A 5 -38.85 27.99 55.95
C SER A 5 -38.34 26.63 55.53
N ILE A 6 -39.22 25.70 55.14
CA ILE A 6 -38.90 24.44 54.58
C ILE A 6 -38.55 24.67 53.10
N ILE A 7 -37.28 24.56 52.79
CA ILE A 7 -36.79 24.61 51.38
C ILE A 7 -37.07 23.23 50.75
N ASN A 8 -38.07 23.19 49.89
CA ASN A 8 -38.41 22.02 49.10
C ASN A 8 -37.43 21.90 47.94
N HIS A 9 -36.49 20.97 47.99
CA HIS A 9 -35.60 20.67 46.87
C HIS A 9 -36.36 19.76 45.91
N PRO A 10 -36.50 20.13 44.62
CA PRO A 10 -37.06 19.22 43.65
C PRO A 10 -36.07 18.07 43.44
N SER A 11 -36.47 16.85 43.79
CA SER A 11 -35.71 15.64 43.46
C SER A 11 -35.72 15.46 41.95
N SER A 12 -34.59 15.69 41.30
CA SER A 12 -34.39 15.38 39.88
C SER A 12 -34.42 13.86 39.72
N ILE A 13 -35.49 13.33 39.14
CA ILE A 13 -35.63 11.94 38.76
C ILE A 13 -34.60 11.67 37.67
N ARG A 14 -33.50 11.01 37.99
CA ARG A 14 -32.55 10.49 37.02
C ARG A 14 -33.25 9.35 36.27
N ARG A 15 -33.61 9.62 35.02
CA ARG A 15 -34.13 8.56 34.12
C ARG A 15 -33.00 7.57 33.87
N GLY A 16 -33.11 6.37 34.40
CA GLY A 16 -32.22 5.25 34.06
C GLY A 16 -32.57 4.69 32.71
N PHE A 17 -31.58 4.24 31.97
CA PHE A 17 -31.80 3.50 30.71
C PHE A 17 -32.49 2.16 30.97
N THR A 18 -33.46 1.82 30.13
CA THR A 18 -34.10 0.50 30.19
C THR A 18 -33.23 -0.55 29.47
N LEU A 19 -33.31 -1.80 29.92
CA LEU A 19 -32.56 -2.90 29.32
C LEU A 19 -32.94 -3.08 27.84
N ILE A 20 -34.22 -2.88 27.49
CA ILE A 20 -34.73 -2.94 26.12
C ILE A 20 -34.12 -1.84 25.23
N GLU A 21 -33.97 -0.64 25.75
CA GLU A 21 -33.39 0.50 25.03
C GLU A 21 -31.92 0.24 24.67
N LEU A 22 -31.16 -0.37 25.60
CA LEU A 22 -29.79 -0.78 25.34
C LEU A 22 -29.73 -1.91 24.30
N MET A 23 -30.64 -2.90 24.37
CA MET A 23 -30.70 -3.97 23.37
C MET A 23 -30.97 -3.45 21.96
N ILE A 24 -31.92 -2.50 21.82
CA ILE A 24 -32.23 -1.90 20.50
C ILE A 24 -31.02 -1.15 19.95
N VAL A 25 -30.32 -0.39 20.78
CA VAL A 25 -29.11 0.35 20.36
C VAL A 25 -28.04 -0.62 19.85
N VAL A 26 -27.77 -1.73 20.56
CA VAL A 26 -26.77 -2.71 20.15
C VAL A 26 -27.16 -3.38 18.82
N VAL A 27 -28.44 -3.70 18.61
CA VAL A 27 -28.94 -4.25 17.35
C VAL A 27 -28.75 -3.27 16.19
N ILE A 28 -29.12 -2.01 16.38
CA ILE A 28 -28.97 -0.98 15.34
C ILE A 28 -27.47 -0.77 15.02
N LEU A 29 -26.60 -0.69 16.04
CA LEU A 29 -25.15 -0.57 15.83
C LEU A 29 -24.57 -1.78 15.09
N GLY A 30 -25.05 -2.99 15.41
CA GLY A 30 -24.68 -4.22 14.69
C GLY A 30 -25.06 -4.17 13.22
N LEU A 31 -26.27 -3.73 12.89
CA LEU A 31 -26.71 -3.57 11.50
C LEU A 31 -25.90 -2.50 10.75
N LEU A 32 -25.61 -1.38 11.39
CA LEU A 32 -24.79 -0.31 10.77
C LEU A 32 -23.33 -0.77 10.57
N ALA A 33 -22.78 -1.54 11.48
CA ALA A 33 -21.41 -2.07 11.39
C ALA A 33 -21.23 -2.95 10.14
N THR A 34 -22.24 -3.75 9.77
CA THR A 34 -22.17 -4.59 8.55
C THR A 34 -22.09 -3.80 7.25
N MET A 35 -22.64 -2.57 7.20
CA MET A 35 -22.59 -1.70 6.02
C MET A 35 -21.25 -0.95 5.88
N VAL A 36 -20.57 -0.68 6.99
CA VAL A 36 -19.34 0.14 7.00
C VAL A 36 -18.08 -0.73 6.87
N MET A 37 -18.11 -1.95 7.40
CA MET A 37 -16.95 -2.85 7.47
C MET A 37 -16.26 -3.13 6.12
N PRO A 38 -16.96 -3.44 5.02
CA PRO A 38 -16.29 -3.69 3.72
C PRO A 38 -15.50 -2.49 3.21
N LYS A 39 -15.99 -1.27 3.38
CA LYS A 39 -15.33 -0.04 2.89
C LYS A 39 -14.03 0.30 3.62
N ILE A 40 -13.82 -0.23 4.83
CA ILE A 40 -12.61 0.01 5.62
C ILE A 40 -11.51 -1.00 5.26
N LEU A 41 -11.89 -2.22 4.87
CA LEU A 41 -10.95 -3.30 4.56
C LEU A 41 -10.22 -3.11 3.23
N ASP A 42 -10.82 -2.39 2.26
CA ASP A 42 -10.20 -2.14 0.94
C ASP A 42 -9.14 -1.03 0.97
N LYS A 43 -9.19 -0.13 1.94
CA LYS A 43 -8.25 1.00 2.04
C LYS A 43 -6.78 0.61 2.20
N PRO A 44 -6.41 -0.37 3.04
CA PRO A 44 -5.03 -0.83 3.16
C PRO A 44 -4.49 -1.42 1.86
N GLU A 45 -5.31 -2.12 1.08
CA GLU A 45 -4.90 -2.74 -0.16
C GLU A 45 -4.62 -1.70 -1.26
N GLN A 46 -5.49 -0.71 -1.38
CA GLN A 46 -5.27 0.41 -2.30
C GLN A 46 -3.98 1.19 -1.96
N ALA A 47 -3.68 1.38 -0.66
CA ALA A 47 -2.44 2.01 -0.22
C ALA A 47 -1.20 1.17 -0.61
N ARG A 48 -1.27 -0.17 -0.50
CA ARG A 48 -0.20 -1.08 -0.95
C ARG A 48 0.02 -0.98 -2.45
N ARG A 49 -1.03 -1.01 -3.26
CA ARG A 49 -0.93 -0.83 -4.71
C ARG A 49 -0.29 0.51 -5.08
N THR A 50 -0.70 1.60 -4.41
CA THR A 50 -0.10 2.92 -4.60
C THR A 50 1.39 2.91 -4.23
N LYS A 51 1.76 2.28 -3.12
CA LYS A 51 3.17 2.14 -2.74
C LYS A 51 3.97 1.35 -3.78
N ALA A 52 3.45 0.24 -4.29
CA ALA A 52 4.12 -0.52 -5.35
C ALA A 52 4.36 0.32 -6.61
N LYS A 53 3.41 1.15 -7.03
CA LYS A 53 3.59 2.09 -8.15
C LYS A 53 4.72 3.11 -7.88
N VAL A 54 4.80 3.62 -6.65
CA VAL A 54 5.88 4.53 -6.25
C VAL A 54 7.23 3.83 -6.25
N ASP A 55 7.30 2.62 -5.74
CA ASP A 55 8.52 1.80 -5.73
C ASP A 55 8.99 1.50 -7.17
N LEU A 56 8.07 1.14 -8.08
CA LEU A 56 8.39 0.95 -9.51
C LEU A 56 9.01 2.21 -10.13
N ARG A 57 8.41 3.39 -9.93
CA ARG A 57 8.96 4.65 -10.43
C ARG A 57 10.34 4.98 -9.83
N SER A 58 10.58 4.63 -8.57
CA SER A 58 11.89 4.78 -7.94
C SER A 58 12.94 3.87 -8.58
N ILE A 59 12.59 2.62 -8.86
CA ILE A 59 13.47 1.66 -9.54
C ILE A 59 13.73 2.13 -10.98
N GLU A 60 12.73 2.62 -11.71
CA GLU A 60 12.89 3.19 -13.05
C GLU A 60 13.86 4.37 -13.07
N SER A 61 13.77 5.25 -12.06
CA SER A 61 14.72 6.37 -11.92
C SER A 61 16.15 5.88 -11.68
N ALA A 62 16.33 4.86 -10.85
CA ALA A 62 17.64 4.24 -10.62
C ALA A 62 18.18 3.54 -11.88
N LEU A 63 17.32 2.87 -12.66
CA LEU A 63 17.67 2.27 -13.95
C LEU A 63 18.11 3.32 -14.98
N ALA A 64 17.43 4.48 -15.01
CA ALA A 64 17.79 5.58 -15.90
C ALA A 64 19.17 6.18 -15.54
N LEU A 65 19.48 6.35 -14.24
CA LEU A 65 20.80 6.77 -13.78
C LEU A 65 21.87 5.74 -14.13
N PHE A 66 21.61 4.46 -13.88
CA PHE A 66 22.52 3.38 -14.25
C PHE A 66 22.84 3.42 -15.76
N LYS A 67 21.82 3.56 -16.62
CA LYS A 67 22.04 3.69 -18.07
C LYS A 67 22.86 4.93 -18.44
N THR A 68 22.62 6.06 -17.77
CA THR A 68 23.38 7.30 -18.03
C THR A 68 24.86 7.10 -17.77
N ASP A 69 25.21 6.43 -16.71
CA ASP A 69 26.59 6.24 -16.27
C ASP A 69 27.30 5.09 -17.01
N THR A 70 26.58 4.00 -17.28
CA THR A 70 27.17 2.77 -17.87
C THR A 70 26.89 2.59 -19.36
N GLY A 71 25.99 3.42 -19.95
CA GLY A 71 25.61 3.37 -21.38
C GLY A 71 24.55 2.31 -21.72
N ARG A 72 24.11 1.47 -20.77
CA ARG A 72 23.11 0.40 -20.99
C ARG A 72 22.25 0.18 -19.76
N PHE A 73 21.16 -0.54 -19.91
CA PHE A 73 20.43 -1.09 -18.77
C PHE A 73 21.11 -2.39 -18.25
N PRO A 74 20.87 -2.80 -17.00
CA PRO A 74 21.27 -4.13 -16.54
C PRO A 74 20.67 -5.22 -17.42
N THR A 75 21.39 -6.32 -17.60
CA THR A 75 20.81 -7.51 -18.23
C THR A 75 19.85 -8.22 -17.28
N THR A 76 18.98 -9.09 -17.78
CA THR A 76 18.10 -9.92 -16.95
C THR A 76 18.88 -10.73 -15.90
N SER A 77 20.07 -11.23 -16.26
CA SER A 77 20.93 -12.01 -15.36
C SER A 77 21.59 -11.16 -14.27
N GLU A 78 21.92 -9.91 -14.54
CA GLU A 78 22.41 -8.95 -13.55
C GLU A 78 21.27 -8.50 -12.62
N GLY A 79 20.07 -8.38 -13.19
CA GLY A 79 18.85 -8.03 -12.46
C GLY A 79 18.93 -6.68 -11.76
N LEU A 80 17.99 -6.43 -10.88
CA LEU A 80 17.96 -5.20 -10.06
C LEU A 80 19.11 -5.13 -9.05
N GLN A 81 19.81 -6.25 -8.79
CA GLN A 81 20.97 -6.25 -7.91
C GLN A 81 22.11 -5.38 -8.46
N ALA A 82 22.20 -5.23 -9.79
CA ALA A 82 23.13 -4.31 -10.42
C ALA A 82 22.92 -2.83 -10.04
N LEU A 83 21.76 -2.46 -9.50
CA LEU A 83 21.51 -1.11 -8.98
C LEU A 83 22.11 -0.89 -7.58
N VAL A 84 22.40 -1.96 -6.87
CA VAL A 84 22.95 -1.93 -5.49
C VAL A 84 24.46 -2.12 -5.50
N ALA A 85 24.96 -3.00 -6.35
CA ALA A 85 26.38 -3.36 -6.41
C ALA A 85 26.88 -3.39 -7.87
N ASN A 86 28.09 -2.86 -8.09
CA ASN A 86 28.71 -2.84 -9.41
C ASN A 86 28.91 -4.25 -9.99
N PRO A 87 28.30 -4.60 -11.10
CA PRO A 87 28.52 -5.88 -11.77
C PRO A 87 29.85 -5.93 -12.57
N GLY A 88 30.79 -5.05 -12.30
CA GLY A 88 32.07 -4.97 -12.98
C GLY A 88 32.13 -3.98 -14.16
N LEU A 89 31.25 -2.98 -14.15
CA LEU A 89 31.16 -1.99 -15.23
C LEU A 89 32.00 -0.74 -14.95
N ARG A 90 32.57 -0.19 -15.99
CA ARG A 90 33.21 1.13 -15.95
C ARG A 90 32.11 2.22 -15.94
N GLY A 91 32.37 3.30 -15.22
CA GLY A 91 31.43 4.42 -15.10
C GLY A 91 30.34 4.22 -14.05
N TYR A 92 30.26 3.04 -13.44
CA TYR A 92 29.29 2.76 -12.37
C TYR A 92 29.47 3.71 -11.19
N GLY A 93 28.37 4.28 -10.67
CA GLY A 93 28.37 5.18 -9.52
C GLY A 93 28.99 4.54 -8.27
N GLN A 94 29.81 5.28 -7.52
CA GLN A 94 30.58 4.72 -6.38
C GLN A 94 29.71 4.11 -5.30
N ASP A 95 28.53 4.71 -5.05
CA ASP A 95 27.60 4.31 -3.98
C ASP A 95 26.42 3.45 -4.49
N GLY A 96 26.42 3.08 -5.78
CA GLY A 96 25.28 2.45 -6.42
C GLY A 96 24.14 3.44 -6.70
N TYR A 97 23.00 2.91 -7.06
CA TYR A 97 21.79 3.68 -7.42
C TYR A 97 20.64 3.44 -6.47
N LEU A 98 20.71 2.37 -5.69
CA LEU A 98 19.79 2.02 -4.62
C LEU A 98 20.60 1.47 -3.43
N GLU A 99 20.19 1.78 -2.20
CA GLU A 99 20.77 1.18 -1.00
C GLU A 99 20.52 -0.33 -0.95
N ARG A 100 19.33 -0.74 -1.41
CA ARG A 100 18.90 -2.15 -1.51
C ARG A 100 17.81 -2.29 -2.56
N VAL A 101 17.69 -3.48 -3.13
CA VAL A 101 16.51 -3.80 -3.95
C VAL A 101 15.30 -3.92 -3.03
N PRO A 102 14.25 -3.09 -3.21
CA PRO A 102 13.07 -3.19 -2.37
C PRO A 102 12.29 -4.47 -2.67
N LEU A 103 11.52 -4.92 -1.68
CA LEU A 103 10.42 -5.85 -1.89
C LEU A 103 9.13 -5.05 -2.12
N ASP A 104 8.20 -5.64 -2.83
CA ASP A 104 6.89 -5.06 -2.98
C ASP A 104 6.11 -5.03 -1.63
N PRO A 105 4.98 -4.32 -1.52
CA PRO A 105 4.25 -4.20 -0.27
C PRO A 105 3.64 -5.51 0.27
N TRP A 106 3.66 -6.57 -0.50
CA TRP A 106 3.23 -7.92 -0.10
C TRP A 106 4.39 -8.84 0.25
N GLY A 107 5.65 -8.36 0.08
CA GLY A 107 6.87 -9.08 0.43
C GLY A 107 7.50 -9.86 -0.72
N ASN A 108 6.99 -9.71 -1.95
CA ASN A 108 7.51 -10.37 -3.14
C ASN A 108 8.65 -9.54 -3.77
N LYS A 109 9.47 -10.18 -4.61
CA LYS A 109 10.47 -9.48 -5.43
C LYS A 109 9.81 -8.86 -6.65
N TYR A 110 10.28 -7.67 -7.05
CA TYR A 110 9.97 -7.13 -8.37
C TYR A 110 10.61 -7.98 -9.46
N ILE A 111 9.86 -8.27 -10.51
CA ILE A 111 10.32 -9.00 -11.68
C ILE A 111 10.92 -8.00 -12.66
N TYR A 112 12.13 -8.27 -13.13
CA TYR A 112 12.85 -7.44 -14.08
C TYR A 112 13.30 -8.28 -15.27
N LEU A 113 13.03 -7.81 -16.48
CA LEU A 113 13.41 -8.43 -17.73
C LEU A 113 14.00 -7.39 -18.67
N SER A 114 15.22 -7.63 -19.21
CA SER A 114 15.88 -6.74 -20.17
C SER A 114 16.62 -7.56 -21.24
N PRO A 115 16.31 -7.36 -22.53
CA PRO A 115 15.29 -6.47 -23.06
C PRO A 115 13.87 -6.89 -22.65
N GLY A 116 12.95 -5.92 -22.59
CA GLY A 116 11.55 -6.17 -22.25
C GLY A 116 10.79 -6.88 -23.38
N VAL A 117 9.64 -7.44 -23.05
CA VAL A 117 8.67 -7.99 -24.00
C VAL A 117 7.64 -6.92 -24.39
N HIS A 118 7.24 -6.08 -23.43
CA HIS A 118 6.28 -5.00 -23.60
C HIS A 118 6.97 -3.67 -23.94
N SER A 119 8.15 -3.43 -23.40
CA SER A 119 8.98 -2.28 -23.76
C SER A 119 10.29 -2.72 -24.39
N LYS A 120 10.92 -1.82 -25.19
CA LYS A 120 12.19 -2.15 -25.87
C LYS A 120 13.36 -2.28 -24.89
N ASP A 121 13.33 -1.52 -23.82
CA ASP A 121 14.45 -1.38 -22.88
C ASP A 121 14.38 -2.45 -21.78
N TYR A 122 13.29 -2.48 -21.05
CA TYR A 122 13.05 -3.46 -19.99
C TYR A 122 11.56 -3.50 -19.60
N ASP A 123 11.16 -4.57 -18.96
CA ASP A 123 9.90 -4.72 -18.26
C ASP A 123 10.16 -4.84 -16.77
N LEU A 124 9.35 -4.16 -15.94
CA LEU A 124 9.42 -4.20 -14.49
C LEU A 124 8.00 -4.38 -13.93
N VAL A 125 7.80 -5.40 -13.09
CA VAL A 125 6.47 -5.84 -12.64
C VAL A 125 6.48 -6.21 -11.16
N SER A 126 5.40 -5.87 -10.44
CA SER A 126 5.01 -6.55 -9.20
C SER A 126 3.81 -7.43 -9.50
N TYR A 127 3.84 -8.69 -9.08
CA TYR A 127 2.72 -9.63 -9.22
C TYR A 127 1.61 -9.41 -8.18
N GLY A 128 1.61 -8.26 -7.51
CA GLY A 128 0.53 -7.90 -6.60
C GLY A 128 0.42 -8.81 -5.39
N LYS A 129 -0.79 -8.88 -4.86
CA LYS A 129 -1.09 -9.56 -3.60
C LYS A 129 -0.98 -11.08 -3.66
N ASP A 130 -1.32 -11.69 -4.78
CA ASP A 130 -1.26 -13.16 -4.96
C ASP A 130 0.15 -13.66 -5.31
N GLY A 131 1.04 -12.78 -5.78
CA GLY A 131 2.41 -13.13 -6.15
C GLY A 131 2.51 -13.99 -7.41
N GLU A 132 1.43 -14.06 -8.20
CA GLU A 132 1.35 -14.84 -9.44
C GLU A 132 1.14 -13.91 -10.64
N GLN A 133 1.67 -14.27 -11.80
CA GLN A 133 1.51 -13.47 -13.02
C GLN A 133 0.04 -13.41 -13.45
N GLY A 134 -0.47 -12.19 -13.70
CA GLY A 134 -1.84 -11.95 -14.13
C GLY A 134 -2.73 -11.50 -12.97
N GLY A 135 -3.87 -12.19 -12.75
CA GLY A 135 -4.81 -11.84 -11.67
C GLY A 135 -5.77 -10.71 -12.03
N THR A 136 -6.66 -10.40 -11.10
CA THR A 136 -7.67 -9.33 -11.21
C THR A 136 -7.90 -8.66 -9.86
N GLY A 137 -8.40 -7.43 -9.87
CA GLY A 137 -8.69 -6.68 -8.65
C GLY A 137 -7.42 -6.46 -7.80
N ASP A 138 -7.45 -6.91 -6.53
CA ASP A 138 -6.32 -6.78 -5.61
C ASP A 138 -5.11 -7.63 -5.99
N GLY A 139 -5.31 -8.74 -6.71
CA GLY A 139 -4.27 -9.62 -7.22
C GLY A 139 -3.72 -9.23 -8.59
N ALA A 140 -4.27 -8.18 -9.24
CA ALA A 140 -3.78 -7.76 -10.54
C ALA A 140 -2.35 -7.25 -10.48
N ASP A 141 -1.54 -7.61 -11.49
CA ASP A 141 -0.18 -7.13 -11.66
C ASP A 141 -0.10 -5.59 -11.69
N ILE A 142 1.04 -5.07 -11.27
CA ILE A 142 1.38 -3.65 -11.39
C ILE A 142 2.60 -3.57 -12.30
N GLU A 143 2.37 -3.05 -13.50
CA GLU A 143 3.28 -3.10 -14.63
C GLU A 143 3.86 -1.72 -14.93
N SER A 144 5.18 -1.62 -15.17
CA SER A 144 5.83 -0.34 -15.44
C SER A 144 5.31 0.36 -16.70
N TRP A 145 4.89 -0.38 -17.69
CA TRP A 145 4.33 0.18 -18.95
C TRP A 145 2.86 0.58 -18.86
N ASN A 146 2.17 0.28 -17.74
CA ASN A 146 0.75 0.56 -17.55
C ASN A 146 0.43 1.11 -16.14
N LEU A 147 1.31 1.92 -15.57
CA LEU A 147 1.17 2.42 -14.19
C LEU A 147 -0.08 3.28 -13.96
N ASP A 148 -0.56 3.96 -14.99
CA ASP A 148 -1.71 4.88 -14.87
C ASP A 148 -3.06 4.18 -15.17
N GLY A 149 -3.04 2.97 -15.72
CA GLY A 149 -4.22 2.18 -16.08
C GLY A 149 -4.59 1.07 -15.08
N ALA A 150 -3.78 0.86 -14.03
CA ALA A 150 -3.96 -0.21 -13.06
C ALA A 150 -4.56 0.26 -11.72
#